data_f78c83326aed23ac37fb7fd402c630e7
#
_entry.id   f78c83326aed23ac37fb7fd402c630e7
#
_cell.length_a   1.000
_cell.length_b   1.000
_cell.length_c   1.000
_cell.angle_alpha   90.00
_cell.angle_beta   90.00
_cell.angle_gamma   90.00
#
_symmetry.space_group_name_H-M   'P 1'
#
loop_
_entity.id
_entity.type
_entity.pdbx_description
1 polymer ?
#
loop_
_entity_poly.entity_id
_entity_poly.type
_entity_poly.pdbx_seq_one_letter_code
_entity_poly.pdbx_strand_id
1 'polypeptide(L)'
;MDTSTYSLTNGIALTLRSPAAAGPHPTVVLCHGFCGIQPILLPAFAEAFTRAGFATVTFDYRGFGDSEGERGRLVPAMQIEDILSVVAWVGEQPALDAGRIGVWGTSFGGCHVFAAAAQDARIKCVVSQLAFADGEAIVTGHMNEGEKRAFIDTLDKMAQKQQATGKEMMVAITRVLSDA
;
A
#
# COMPACT_ATOMS: atom_id res chain seq x y z
N MET A 1 -3.80 -7.89 24.13
CA MET A 1 -3.80 -7.29 22.78
C MET A 1 -5.15 -6.66 22.58
N ASP A 2 -5.18 -5.36 22.40
CA ASP A 2 -6.40 -4.60 22.12
C ASP A 2 -6.48 -4.32 20.63
N THR A 3 -7.71 -4.32 20.09
CA THR A 3 -7.95 -4.07 18.66
C THR A 3 -9.02 -3.02 18.51
N SER A 4 -8.73 -2.00 17.72
CA SER A 4 -9.66 -0.90 17.43
C SER A 4 -9.64 -0.55 15.95
N THR A 5 -10.79 -0.20 15.40
CA THR A 5 -10.94 0.22 14.01
C THR A 5 -11.19 1.72 13.93
N TYR A 6 -10.66 2.35 12.88
CA TYR A 6 -10.79 3.77 12.64
C TYR A 6 -11.06 4.05 11.16
N SER A 7 -11.67 5.18 10.86
CA SER A 7 -11.79 5.73 9.52
C SER A 7 -11.14 7.11 9.52
N LEU A 8 -10.18 7.34 8.64
CA LEU A 8 -9.54 8.63 8.48
C LEU A 8 -10.45 9.59 7.71
N THR A 9 -10.19 10.89 7.82
CA THR A 9 -10.99 11.94 7.13
C THR A 9 -10.95 11.83 5.61
N ASN A 10 -9.93 11.17 5.05
CA ASN A 10 -9.82 10.89 3.62
C ASN A 10 -10.42 9.53 3.22
N GLY A 11 -11.20 8.90 4.10
CA GLY A 11 -11.93 7.67 3.84
C GLY A 11 -11.12 6.38 3.97
N ILE A 12 -9.89 6.43 4.49
CA ILE A 12 -9.09 5.21 4.73
C ILE A 12 -9.60 4.50 5.98
N ALA A 13 -9.99 3.24 5.84
CA ALA A 13 -10.31 2.34 6.94
C ALA A 13 -9.04 1.63 7.43
N LEU A 14 -8.80 1.65 8.73
CA LEU A 14 -7.65 1.01 9.35
C LEU A 14 -7.99 0.28 10.65
N THR A 15 -7.14 -0.66 11.01
CA THR A 15 -7.21 -1.43 12.25
C THR A 15 -5.90 -1.28 13.01
N LEU A 16 -5.98 -0.74 14.23
CA LEU A 16 -4.88 -0.69 15.18
C LEU A 16 -4.96 -1.90 16.11
N ARG A 17 -3.83 -2.57 16.28
CA ARG A 17 -3.63 -3.59 17.33
C ARG A 17 -2.52 -3.13 18.26
N SER A 18 -2.81 -3.09 19.54
CA SER A 18 -1.86 -2.64 20.58
C SER A 18 -1.48 -3.78 21.51
N PRO A 19 -0.20 -3.86 21.95
CA PRO A 19 0.19 -4.75 23.05
C PRO A 19 -0.60 -4.45 24.32
N ALA A 20 -0.71 -5.45 25.22
CA ALA A 20 -1.36 -5.25 26.51
C ALA A 20 -0.55 -4.38 27.49
N ALA A 21 0.74 -4.21 27.25
CA ALA A 21 1.60 -3.34 28.05
C ALA A 21 1.23 -1.86 27.87
N ALA A 22 1.63 -1.02 28.82
CA ALA A 22 1.44 0.44 28.67
C ALA A 22 2.39 1.00 27.58
N GLY A 23 1.86 1.93 26.77
CA GLY A 23 2.62 2.63 25.72
C GLY A 23 3.47 3.80 26.25
N PRO A 24 4.04 4.63 25.34
CA PRO A 24 3.83 4.58 23.87
C PRO A 24 4.60 3.46 23.18
N HIS A 25 3.96 2.82 22.20
CA HIS A 25 4.52 1.65 21.51
C HIS A 25 5.21 2.01 20.19
N PRO A 26 6.36 1.40 19.84
CA PRO A 26 6.87 1.43 18.48
C PRO A 26 5.82 0.79 17.55
N THR A 27 5.63 1.36 16.38
CA THR A 27 4.51 0.98 15.51
C THR A 27 4.99 0.50 14.15
N VAL A 28 4.38 -0.58 13.65
CA VAL A 28 4.58 -1.07 12.29
C VAL A 28 3.29 -0.87 11.49
N VAL A 29 3.36 -0.11 10.41
CA VAL A 29 2.29 0.02 9.41
C VAL A 29 2.48 -1.06 8.36
N LEU A 30 1.47 -1.91 8.16
CA LEU A 30 1.51 -3.03 7.22
C LEU A 30 0.77 -2.65 5.93
N CYS A 31 1.50 -2.70 4.81
CA CYS A 31 1.06 -2.28 3.49
C CYS A 31 0.84 -3.49 2.60
N HIS A 32 -0.41 -3.67 2.15
CA HIS A 32 -0.81 -4.83 1.34
C HIS A 32 -0.24 -4.76 -0.08
N GLY A 33 -0.14 -5.93 -0.72
CA GLY A 33 0.20 -6.06 -2.14
C GLY A 33 -0.96 -5.71 -3.06
N PHE A 34 -0.81 -6.11 -4.31
CA PHE A 34 -1.72 -5.81 -5.41
C PHE A 34 -3.17 -6.22 -5.08
N CYS A 35 -4.09 -5.23 -5.05
CA CYS A 35 -5.51 -5.41 -4.75
C CYS A 35 -5.83 -6.11 -3.43
N GLY A 36 -4.88 -6.25 -2.53
CA GLY A 36 -5.10 -6.88 -1.24
C GLY A 36 -5.91 -6.00 -0.30
N ILE A 37 -6.59 -6.66 0.63
CA ILE A 37 -7.41 -6.04 1.68
C ILE A 37 -7.03 -6.54 3.06
N GLN A 38 -7.28 -5.75 4.09
CA GLN A 38 -6.85 -6.01 5.48
C GLN A 38 -7.11 -7.43 6.00
N PRO A 39 -8.28 -8.08 5.75
CA PRO A 39 -8.55 -9.40 6.31
C PRO A 39 -7.71 -10.53 5.73
N ILE A 40 -7.02 -10.28 4.61
CA ILE A 40 -6.26 -11.30 3.89
C ILE A 40 -4.78 -11.12 4.20
N LEU A 41 -4.07 -12.17 4.60
CA LEU A 41 -2.64 -12.24 4.88
C LEU A 41 -2.17 -11.38 6.08
N LEU A 42 -2.48 -10.08 6.10
CA LEU A 42 -1.94 -9.13 7.09
C LEU A 42 -2.24 -9.47 8.55
N PRO A 43 -3.39 -10.03 8.95
CA PRO A 43 -3.68 -10.30 10.35
C PRO A 43 -2.65 -11.19 11.03
N ALA A 44 -2.14 -12.22 10.35
CA ALA A 44 -1.14 -13.12 10.92
C ALA A 44 0.19 -12.41 11.23
N PHE A 45 0.63 -11.53 10.34
CA PHE A 45 1.83 -10.69 10.55
C PHE A 45 1.58 -9.65 11.65
N ALA A 46 0.44 -8.95 11.61
CA ALA A 46 0.08 -7.96 12.60
C ALA A 46 0.06 -8.54 14.02
N GLU A 47 -0.56 -9.73 14.21
CA GLU A 47 -0.58 -10.41 15.48
C GLU A 47 0.81 -10.85 15.94
N ALA A 48 1.64 -11.34 15.04
CA ALA A 48 3.01 -11.74 15.37
C ALA A 48 3.84 -10.53 15.86
N PHE A 49 3.77 -9.41 15.16
CA PHE A 49 4.44 -8.17 15.59
C PHE A 49 3.84 -7.63 16.88
N THR A 50 2.52 -7.71 17.08
CA THR A 50 1.90 -7.21 18.32
C THR A 50 2.31 -8.07 19.51
N ARG A 51 2.43 -9.39 19.36
CA ARG A 51 2.99 -10.27 20.40
C ARG A 51 4.46 -9.98 20.71
N ALA A 52 5.20 -9.44 19.74
CA ALA A 52 6.59 -9.02 19.91
C ALA A 52 6.74 -7.61 20.53
N GLY A 53 5.64 -6.95 20.88
CA GLY A 53 5.65 -5.66 21.60
C GLY A 53 5.49 -4.43 20.71
N PHE A 54 5.22 -4.58 19.42
CA PHE A 54 4.92 -3.47 18.52
C PHE A 54 3.42 -3.21 18.47
N ALA A 55 3.00 -1.96 18.40
CA ALA A 55 1.68 -1.66 17.85
C ALA A 55 1.69 -1.92 16.33
N THR A 56 0.57 -2.39 15.79
CA THR A 56 0.46 -2.62 14.35
C THR A 56 -0.76 -1.95 13.77
N VAL A 57 -0.60 -1.35 12.60
CA VAL A 57 -1.69 -0.74 11.83
C VAL A 57 -1.78 -1.46 10.49
N THR A 58 -2.93 -2.09 10.23
CA THR A 58 -3.32 -2.56 8.91
C THR A 58 -4.38 -1.63 8.35
N PHE A 59 -4.44 -1.43 7.05
CA PHE A 59 -5.41 -0.54 6.41
C PHE A 59 -5.76 -1.04 5.01
N ASP A 60 -6.90 -0.60 4.51
CA ASP A 60 -7.27 -0.78 3.11
C ASP A 60 -6.91 0.48 2.33
N TYR A 61 -6.29 0.33 1.16
CA TYR A 61 -6.09 1.44 0.24
C TYR A 61 -7.43 2.00 -0.24
N ARG A 62 -7.51 3.31 -0.54
CA ARG A 62 -8.73 3.92 -1.11
C ARG A 62 -9.19 3.14 -2.35
N GLY A 63 -10.49 2.85 -2.42
CA GLY A 63 -11.10 2.03 -3.46
C GLY A 63 -11.08 0.53 -3.21
N PHE A 64 -10.51 0.07 -2.08
CA PHE A 64 -10.44 -1.35 -1.71
C PHE A 64 -11.01 -1.59 -0.31
N GLY A 65 -11.40 -2.83 -0.02
CA GLY A 65 -11.89 -3.27 1.28
C GLY A 65 -12.96 -2.34 1.86
N ASP A 66 -12.76 -1.91 3.10
CA ASP A 66 -13.67 -1.02 3.82
C ASP A 66 -13.35 0.48 3.62
N SER A 67 -12.27 0.82 2.88
CA SER A 67 -11.94 2.19 2.55
C SER A 67 -12.88 2.76 1.49
N GLU A 68 -13.12 4.05 1.57
CA GLU A 68 -13.91 4.81 0.58
C GLU A 68 -13.14 4.97 -0.75
N GLY A 69 -13.77 5.61 -1.71
CA GLY A 69 -13.21 5.89 -3.03
C GLY A 69 -13.81 5.04 -4.14
N GLU A 70 -13.37 5.27 -5.35
CA GLU A 70 -13.83 4.55 -6.54
C GLU A 70 -13.35 3.10 -6.50
N ARG A 71 -14.30 2.15 -6.49
CA ARG A 71 -14.01 0.73 -6.30
C ARG A 71 -13.10 0.17 -7.39
N GLY A 72 -12.00 -0.46 -6.94
CA GLY A 72 -11.03 -1.10 -7.82
C GLY A 72 -10.07 -0.12 -8.50
N ARG A 73 -10.12 1.17 -8.16
CA ARG A 73 -9.19 2.17 -8.70
C ARG A 73 -7.80 1.99 -8.09
N LEU A 74 -6.91 1.39 -8.84
CA LEU A 74 -5.52 1.20 -8.44
C LEU A 74 -4.64 2.25 -9.15
N VAL A 75 -4.11 3.19 -8.38
CA VAL A 75 -3.15 4.19 -8.82
C VAL A 75 -1.97 4.18 -7.83
N PRO A 76 -0.75 3.83 -8.27
CA PRO A 76 0.40 3.70 -7.37
C PRO A 76 0.67 4.94 -6.52
N ALA A 77 0.62 6.13 -7.13
CA ALA A 77 0.84 7.39 -6.42
C ALA A 77 -0.21 7.60 -5.30
N MET A 78 -1.49 7.29 -5.57
CA MET A 78 -2.56 7.38 -4.58
C MET A 78 -2.36 6.39 -3.43
N GLN A 79 -1.87 5.18 -3.70
CA GLN A 79 -1.56 4.21 -2.65
C GLN A 79 -0.38 4.64 -1.78
N ILE A 80 0.62 5.31 -2.34
CA ILE A 80 1.72 5.90 -1.57
C ILE A 80 1.20 7.03 -0.67
N GLU A 81 0.32 7.91 -1.17
CA GLU A 81 -0.37 8.93 -0.36
C GLU A 81 -1.17 8.31 0.78
N ASP A 82 -1.82 7.18 0.56
CA ASP A 82 -2.56 6.47 1.60
C ASP A 82 -1.63 5.98 2.72
N ILE A 83 -0.46 5.42 2.37
CA ILE A 83 0.57 5.04 3.36
C ILE A 83 1.00 6.27 4.17
N LEU A 84 1.30 7.39 3.51
CA LEU A 84 1.71 8.64 4.17
C LEU A 84 0.63 9.18 5.10
N SER A 85 -0.65 9.07 4.71
CA SER A 85 -1.79 9.46 5.55
C SER A 85 -1.90 8.60 6.81
N VAL A 86 -1.70 7.28 6.68
CA VAL A 86 -1.70 6.35 7.83
C VAL A 86 -0.50 6.63 8.75
N VAL A 87 0.69 6.88 8.19
CA VAL A 87 1.89 7.25 8.97
C VAL A 87 1.69 8.56 9.72
N ALA A 88 1.04 9.55 9.08
CA ALA A 88 0.67 10.81 9.73
C ALA A 88 -0.26 10.58 10.93
N TRP A 89 -1.33 9.80 10.72
CA TRP A 89 -2.25 9.44 11.78
C TRP A 89 -1.57 8.72 12.94
N VAL A 90 -0.68 7.75 12.66
CA VAL A 90 0.11 7.06 13.69
C VAL A 90 0.91 8.06 14.53
N GLY A 91 1.55 9.05 13.90
CA GLY A 91 2.34 10.07 14.57
C GLY A 91 1.55 10.99 15.51
N GLU A 92 0.23 11.04 15.36
CA GLU A 92 -0.69 11.86 16.18
C GLU A 92 -1.30 11.08 17.37
N GLN A 93 -1.11 9.75 17.43
CA GLN A 93 -1.71 8.94 18.49
C GLN A 93 -0.89 8.96 19.77
N PRO A 94 -1.42 9.43 20.93
CA PRO A 94 -0.65 9.50 22.18
C PRO A 94 -0.13 8.14 22.70
N ALA A 95 -0.80 7.04 22.34
CA ALA A 95 -0.42 5.68 22.72
C ALA A 95 0.68 5.08 21.85
N LEU A 96 1.06 5.74 20.76
CA LEU A 96 2.05 5.30 19.80
C LEU A 96 3.29 6.21 19.83
N ASP A 97 4.47 5.62 19.57
CA ASP A 97 5.71 6.37 19.57
C ASP A 97 5.99 6.95 18.19
N ALA A 98 5.73 8.24 18.03
CA ALA A 98 5.98 8.97 16.77
C ALA A 98 7.45 8.97 16.31
N GLY A 99 8.40 8.68 17.21
CA GLY A 99 9.83 8.56 16.90
C GLY A 99 10.23 7.16 16.41
N ARG A 100 9.34 6.16 16.51
CA ARG A 100 9.62 4.76 16.19
C ARG A 100 8.55 4.15 15.30
N ILE A 101 8.37 4.72 14.10
CA ILE A 101 7.44 4.23 13.08
C ILE A 101 8.21 3.46 12.03
N GLY A 102 7.85 2.19 11.82
CA GLY A 102 8.32 1.36 10.72
C GLY A 102 7.18 1.05 9.74
N VAL A 103 7.54 0.76 8.51
CA VAL A 103 6.60 0.28 7.48
C VAL A 103 7.05 -1.11 7.01
N TRP A 104 6.09 -2.00 6.88
CA TRP A 104 6.27 -3.33 6.31
C TRP A 104 5.36 -3.47 5.10
N GLY A 105 5.89 -3.87 3.96
CA GLY A 105 5.09 -4.07 2.76
C GLY A 105 5.40 -5.37 2.06
N THR A 106 4.38 -5.98 1.44
CA THR A 106 4.54 -7.19 0.65
C THR A 106 4.19 -6.97 -0.81
N SER A 107 4.94 -7.58 -1.73
CA SER A 107 4.73 -7.49 -3.18
C SER A 107 4.68 -6.02 -3.63
N PHE A 108 3.59 -5.57 -4.23
CA PHE A 108 3.41 -4.18 -4.66
C PHE A 108 3.49 -3.18 -3.47
N GLY A 109 2.92 -3.53 -2.31
CA GLY A 109 3.11 -2.76 -1.08
C GLY A 109 4.57 -2.69 -0.64
N GLY A 110 5.36 -3.74 -0.91
CA GLY A 110 6.80 -3.75 -0.69
C GLY A 110 7.56 -2.74 -1.57
N CYS A 111 7.04 -2.42 -2.76
CA CYS A 111 7.58 -1.35 -3.59
C CYS A 111 7.18 0.03 -3.04
N HIS A 112 5.92 0.18 -2.62
CA HIS A 112 5.38 1.46 -2.12
C HIS A 112 6.04 1.93 -0.84
N VAL A 113 6.44 1.04 0.07
CA VAL A 113 7.07 1.43 1.33
C VAL A 113 8.40 2.14 1.13
N PHE A 114 9.17 1.83 0.07
CA PHE A 114 10.37 2.58 -0.28
C PHE A 114 10.03 4.01 -0.73
N ALA A 115 9.03 4.15 -1.59
CA ALA A 115 8.59 5.46 -2.09
C ALA A 115 8.00 6.32 -0.97
N ALA A 116 7.25 5.73 -0.04
CA ALA A 116 6.73 6.43 1.14
C ALA A 116 7.87 6.87 2.08
N ALA A 117 8.83 5.98 2.37
CA ALA A 117 9.95 6.30 3.24
C ALA A 117 10.87 7.40 2.68
N ALA A 118 10.99 7.47 1.35
CA ALA A 118 11.74 8.55 0.70
C ALA A 118 11.07 9.93 0.85
N GLN A 119 9.76 9.97 1.16
CA GLN A 119 8.97 11.20 1.27
C GLN A 119 8.70 11.62 2.72
N ASP A 120 8.84 10.71 3.68
CA ASP A 120 8.46 10.97 5.08
C ASP A 120 9.53 10.50 6.07
N ALA A 121 10.24 11.45 6.64
CA ALA A 121 11.30 11.21 7.63
C ALA A 121 10.81 10.61 8.97
N ARG A 122 9.49 10.54 9.21
CA ARG A 122 8.92 9.82 10.36
C ARG A 122 9.09 8.32 10.25
N ILE A 123 9.19 7.79 9.04
CA ILE A 123 9.47 6.37 8.79
C ILE A 123 10.93 6.09 9.10
N LYS A 124 11.19 5.27 10.14
CA LYS A 124 12.53 4.95 10.63
C LYS A 124 13.05 3.59 10.19
N CYS A 125 12.16 2.72 9.76
CA CYS A 125 12.49 1.36 9.33
C CYS A 125 11.58 0.95 8.17
N VAL A 126 12.16 0.28 7.19
CA VAL A 126 11.45 -0.28 6.04
C VAL A 126 11.75 -1.76 5.96
N VAL A 127 10.70 -2.57 5.90
CA VAL A 127 10.79 -4.00 5.57
C VAL A 127 10.00 -4.23 4.29
N SER A 128 10.67 -4.70 3.27
CA SER A 128 10.06 -4.99 1.97
C SER A 128 10.19 -6.47 1.66
N GLN A 129 9.05 -7.14 1.52
CA GLN A 129 8.96 -8.57 1.23
C GLN A 129 8.43 -8.77 -0.19
N LEU A 130 9.13 -9.58 -0.99
CA LEU A 130 8.74 -9.94 -2.37
C LEU A 130 8.51 -8.72 -3.29
N ALA A 131 9.21 -7.61 -3.04
CA ALA A 131 9.13 -6.45 -3.91
C ALA A 131 9.81 -6.69 -5.25
N PHE A 132 9.35 -5.96 -6.25
CA PHE A 132 10.02 -5.87 -7.54
C PHE A 132 10.56 -4.45 -7.73
N ALA A 133 11.66 -4.34 -8.48
CA ALA A 133 12.31 -3.05 -8.71
C ALA A 133 11.76 -2.33 -9.96
N ASP A 134 11.21 -3.09 -10.91
CA ASP A 134 10.80 -2.59 -12.21
C ASP A 134 9.42 -3.14 -12.60
N GLY A 135 8.43 -2.25 -12.64
CA GLY A 135 7.05 -2.59 -13.00
C GLY A 135 6.92 -2.95 -14.50
N GLU A 136 7.73 -2.36 -15.37
CA GLU A 136 7.75 -2.74 -16.79
C GLU A 136 8.19 -4.20 -16.95
N ALA A 137 9.27 -4.59 -16.27
CA ALA A 137 9.76 -5.95 -16.31
C ALA A 137 8.74 -6.98 -15.78
N ILE A 138 7.98 -6.64 -14.73
CA ILE A 138 6.92 -7.51 -14.21
C ILE A 138 5.80 -7.70 -15.24
N VAL A 139 5.36 -6.62 -15.88
CA VAL A 139 4.21 -6.67 -16.81
C VAL A 139 4.60 -7.24 -18.17
N THR A 140 5.83 -6.97 -18.64
CA THR A 140 6.27 -7.31 -20.01
C THR A 140 7.28 -8.44 -20.07
N GLY A 141 7.76 -8.95 -18.94
CA GLY A 141 8.87 -9.92 -18.90
C GLY A 141 8.59 -11.27 -19.57
N HIS A 142 7.31 -11.61 -19.78
CA HIS A 142 6.89 -12.78 -20.52
C HIS A 142 6.64 -12.53 -22.03
N MET A 143 6.67 -11.26 -22.46
CA MET A 143 6.41 -10.83 -23.84
C MET A 143 7.67 -10.94 -24.69
N ASN A 144 7.51 -11.30 -25.95
CA ASN A 144 8.58 -11.12 -26.93
C ASN A 144 8.71 -9.63 -27.31
N GLU A 145 9.80 -9.24 -27.99
CA GLU A 145 10.10 -7.85 -28.33
C GLU A 145 9.00 -7.17 -29.17
N GLY A 146 8.31 -7.92 -30.05
CA GLY A 146 7.21 -7.40 -30.86
C GLY A 146 5.97 -7.11 -30.01
N GLU A 147 5.62 -8.03 -29.13
CA GLU A 147 4.49 -7.89 -28.18
C GLU A 147 4.74 -6.75 -27.21
N LYS A 148 5.95 -6.69 -26.62
CA LYS A 148 6.35 -5.62 -25.71
C LYS A 148 6.22 -4.24 -26.39
N ARG A 149 6.74 -4.10 -27.61
CA ARG A 149 6.64 -2.85 -28.37
C ARG A 149 5.18 -2.47 -28.63
N ALA A 150 4.35 -3.40 -29.08
CA ALA A 150 2.93 -3.16 -29.33
C ALA A 150 2.17 -2.77 -28.06
N PHE A 151 2.54 -3.35 -26.93
CA PHE A 151 1.98 -3.03 -25.62
C PHE A 151 2.34 -1.59 -25.21
N ILE A 152 3.62 -1.21 -25.27
CA ILE A 152 4.09 0.15 -24.95
C ILE A 152 3.44 1.20 -25.88
N ASP A 153 3.43 0.93 -27.20
CA ASP A 153 2.76 1.82 -28.17
C ASP A 153 1.26 2.02 -27.84
N THR A 154 0.63 1.00 -27.28
CA THR A 154 -0.77 1.09 -26.85
C THR A 154 -0.91 2.01 -25.63
N LEU A 155 -0.04 1.86 -24.63
CA LEU A 155 -0.02 2.72 -23.45
C LEU A 155 0.23 4.18 -23.81
N ASP A 156 1.17 4.45 -24.74
CA ASP A 156 1.47 5.79 -25.23
C ASP A 156 0.26 6.44 -25.92
N LYS A 157 -0.45 5.68 -26.77
CA LYS A 157 -1.72 6.15 -27.38
C LYS A 157 -2.79 6.44 -26.33
N MET A 158 -2.89 5.61 -25.30
CA MET A 158 -3.82 5.83 -24.19
C MET A 158 -3.47 7.11 -23.42
N ALA A 159 -2.18 7.30 -23.10
CA ALA A 159 -1.70 8.49 -22.41
C ALA A 159 -1.97 9.77 -23.24
N GLN A 160 -1.68 9.75 -24.53
CA GLN A 160 -1.97 10.86 -25.46
C GLN A 160 -3.47 11.17 -25.50
N LYS A 161 -4.33 10.15 -25.58
CA LYS A 161 -5.79 10.32 -25.57
C LYS A 161 -6.27 10.92 -24.25
N GLN A 162 -5.72 10.48 -23.13
CA GLN A 162 -6.03 11.05 -21.82
C GLN A 162 -5.65 12.53 -21.75
N GLN A 163 -4.44 12.89 -22.21
CA GLN A 163 -4.01 14.28 -22.27
C GLN A 163 -4.92 15.14 -23.16
N ALA A 164 -5.34 14.62 -24.32
CA ALA A 164 -6.18 15.34 -25.26
C ALA A 164 -7.65 15.49 -24.80
N THR A 165 -8.18 14.53 -24.04
CA THR A 165 -9.61 14.46 -23.70
C THR A 165 -9.91 14.72 -22.22
N GLY A 166 -8.91 14.70 -21.34
CA GLY A 166 -9.05 14.72 -19.88
C GLY A 166 -9.69 13.45 -19.30
N LYS A 167 -9.98 12.43 -20.12
CA LYS A 167 -10.59 11.19 -19.67
C LYS A 167 -9.52 10.17 -19.32
N GLU A 168 -9.52 9.72 -18.07
CA GLU A 168 -8.66 8.61 -17.65
C GLU A 168 -9.04 7.33 -18.38
N MET A 169 -8.01 6.57 -18.72
CA MET A 169 -8.16 5.26 -19.35
C MET A 169 -7.84 4.19 -18.31
N MET A 170 -8.86 3.43 -17.92
CA MET A 170 -8.70 2.31 -16.97
C MET A 170 -8.52 1.02 -17.75
N VAL A 171 -7.59 0.19 -17.28
CA VAL A 171 -7.34 -1.14 -17.82
C VAL A 171 -7.82 -2.19 -16.82
N ALA A 172 -8.52 -3.20 -17.30
CA ALA A 172 -8.93 -4.30 -16.43
C ALA A 172 -7.69 -4.98 -15.81
N ILE A 173 -7.75 -5.21 -14.51
CA ILE A 173 -6.66 -5.77 -13.72
C ILE A 173 -6.14 -7.10 -14.27
N THR A 174 -7.02 -7.94 -14.82
CA THR A 174 -6.71 -9.21 -15.46
C THR A 174 -5.83 -9.09 -16.71
N ARG A 175 -5.68 -7.87 -17.26
CA ARG A 175 -4.75 -7.61 -18.37
C ARG A 175 -3.35 -7.23 -17.90
N VAL A 176 -3.19 -6.92 -16.63
CA VAL A 176 -1.89 -6.53 -16.04
C VAL A 176 -1.18 -7.75 -15.47
N LEU A 177 -1.93 -8.71 -14.95
CA LEU A 177 -1.43 -9.94 -14.33
C LEU A 177 -2.21 -11.15 -14.86
N SER A 178 -2.23 -11.34 -16.18
CA SER A 178 -3.11 -12.34 -16.81
C SER A 178 -2.66 -13.78 -16.65
N ASP A 179 -1.41 -14.08 -16.32
CA ASP A 179 -0.90 -15.45 -16.26
C ASP A 179 0.26 -15.58 -15.26
N ALA A 180 -0.03 -15.34 -13.96
CA ALA A 180 0.86 -15.69 -12.87
C ALA A 180 0.45 -17.00 -12.23
#